data_993deac352567f2a7327ffbef25710af
#
_entry.id   993deac352567f2a7327ffbef25710af
#
_cell.length_a   1.000
_cell.length_b   1.000
_cell.length_c   1.000
_cell.angle_alpha   90.00
_cell.angle_beta   90.00
_cell.angle_gamma   90.00
#
_symmetry.space_group_name_H-M   'P 1'
#
loop_
_entity.id
_entity.type
_entity.pdbx_description
1 polymer ?
#
loop_
_entity_poly.entity_id
_entity_poly.type
_entity_poly.pdbx_seq_one_letter_code
_entity_poly.pdbx_strand_id
1 'polypeptide(L)'
;RVLFRSCFDELGLEHELYTKRVNEVSGGQRQRIMLAVAAMLNKPLIIIDEPTSALDAGSTGKVLSFFRRQAERGTAVLAVSHDKDFASGCHYLIEL
;
A
#
# COMPACT_ATOMS: atom_id res chain seq x y z
N ARG A 1 -13.44 10.53 -4.19
CA ARG A 1 -14.14 9.95 -3.04
C ARG A 1 -14.41 8.46 -3.21
N VAL A 2 -15.06 8.10 -4.31
CA VAL A 2 -15.31 6.70 -4.64
C VAL A 2 -13.99 5.95 -4.74
N LEU A 3 -13.00 6.53 -5.38
CA LEU A 3 -11.68 5.95 -5.50
C LEU A 3 -11.02 5.76 -4.13
N PHE A 4 -11.17 6.73 -3.23
CA PHE A 4 -10.59 6.63 -1.89
C PHE A 4 -11.21 5.50 -1.08
N ARG A 5 -12.53 5.36 -1.13
CA ARG A 5 -13.22 4.24 -0.46
C ARG A 5 -12.78 2.90 -1.03
N SER A 6 -12.64 2.82 -2.34
CA SER A 6 -12.19 1.63 -3.02
C SER A 6 -10.78 1.24 -2.54
N CYS A 7 -9.89 2.22 -2.41
CA CYS A 7 -8.54 1.98 -1.89
C CYS A 7 -8.56 1.49 -0.44
N PHE A 8 -9.44 2.06 0.39
CA PHE A 8 -9.60 1.61 1.78
C PHE A 8 -10.04 0.14 1.83
N ASP A 9 -11.01 -0.22 1.01
CA ASP A 9 -11.50 -1.60 0.94
C ASP A 9 -10.39 -2.57 0.48
N GLU A 10 -9.68 -2.21 -0.57
CA GLU A 10 -8.58 -3.03 -1.09
C GLU A 10 -7.47 -3.24 -0.06
N LEU A 11 -7.20 -2.23 0.75
CA LEU A 11 -6.15 -2.26 1.76
C LEU A 11 -6.63 -2.80 3.11
N GLY A 12 -7.89 -3.18 3.22
CA GLY A 12 -8.45 -3.71 4.44
C GLY A 12 -8.60 -2.68 5.55
N LEU A 13 -8.83 -1.43 5.20
CA LEU A 13 -9.02 -0.34 6.15
C LEU A 13 -10.51 -0.11 6.42
N GLU A 14 -10.84 0.13 7.67
CA GLU A 14 -12.22 0.43 8.07
C GLU A 14 -12.58 1.87 7.74
N HIS A 15 -13.81 2.09 7.27
CA HIS A 15 -14.26 3.42 6.87
C HIS A 15 -14.33 4.43 8.04
N GLU A 16 -14.52 3.96 9.24
CA GLU A 16 -14.51 4.82 10.43
C GLU A 16 -13.16 5.50 10.66
N LEU A 17 -12.09 5.02 10.03
CA LEU A 17 -10.80 5.68 10.10
C LEU A 17 -10.79 7.06 9.46
N TYR A 18 -11.79 7.38 8.64
CA TYR A 18 -11.90 8.70 8.01
C TYR A 18 -11.99 9.83 9.03
N THR A 19 -12.53 9.55 10.21
CA THR A 19 -12.76 10.56 11.23
C THR A 19 -11.74 10.52 12.35
N LYS A 20 -10.79 9.59 12.30
CA LYS A 20 -9.76 9.45 13.33
C LYS A 20 -8.58 10.37 13.09
N ARG A 21 -7.95 10.78 14.17
CA ARG A 21 -6.69 11.54 14.10
C ARG A 21 -5.53 10.61 13.85
N VAL A 22 -4.44 11.14 13.32
CA VAL A 22 -3.24 10.36 13.00
C VAL A 22 -2.73 9.56 14.21
N ASN A 23 -2.78 10.13 15.40
CA ASN A 23 -2.32 9.46 16.62
C ASN A 23 -3.29 8.41 17.16
N GLU A 24 -4.47 8.29 16.57
CA GLU A 24 -5.47 7.30 16.96
C GLU A 24 -5.41 6.02 16.12
N VAL A 25 -4.58 6.00 15.09
CA VAL A 25 -4.47 4.84 14.20
C VAL A 25 -3.18 4.07 14.48
N SER A 26 -3.20 2.77 14.22
CA SER A 26 -2.01 1.92 14.37
C SER A 26 -0.96 2.27 13.31
N GLY A 27 0.28 1.81 13.52
CA GLY A 27 1.34 1.97 12.54
C GLY A 27 1.00 1.34 11.20
N GLY A 28 0.42 0.14 11.22
CA GLY A 28 -0.01 -0.56 10.01
C GLY A 28 -1.15 0.16 9.30
N GLN A 29 -2.11 0.67 10.05
CA GLN A 29 -3.20 1.45 9.47
C GLN A 29 -2.67 2.73 8.83
N ARG A 30 -1.76 3.43 9.51
CA ARG A 30 -1.14 4.64 8.98
C ARG A 30 -0.40 4.36 7.68
N GLN A 31 0.37 3.27 7.64
CA GLN A 31 1.12 2.89 6.45
C GLN A 31 0.17 2.65 5.27
N ARG A 32 -0.92 1.92 5.49
CA ARG A 32 -1.90 1.64 4.43
C ARG A 32 -2.68 2.88 4.01
N ILE A 33 -2.97 3.79 4.94
CA ILE A 33 -3.61 5.07 4.60
C ILE A 33 -2.70 5.88 3.67
N MET A 34 -1.40 5.91 3.95
CA MET A 34 -0.45 6.61 3.09
C MET A 34 -0.41 6.02 1.68
N LEU A 35 -0.56 4.70 1.55
CA LEU A 35 -0.65 4.05 0.23
C LEU A 35 -1.91 4.48 -0.52
N ALA A 36 -3.04 4.59 0.17
CA ALA A 36 -4.28 5.07 -0.44
C ALA A 36 -4.13 6.51 -0.94
N VAL A 37 -3.50 7.36 -0.16
CA VAL A 37 -3.23 8.75 -0.55
C VAL A 37 -2.33 8.78 -1.80
N ALA A 38 -1.27 7.98 -1.81
CA ALA A 38 -0.35 7.93 -2.95
C ALA A 38 -1.08 7.49 -4.23
N ALA A 39 -1.97 6.51 -4.13
CA ALA A 39 -2.76 6.06 -5.28
C ALA A 39 -3.68 7.14 -5.80
N MET A 40 -4.25 7.94 -4.91
CA MET A 40 -5.16 9.03 -5.29
C MET A 40 -4.48 10.18 -6.00
N LEU A 41 -3.17 10.34 -5.83
CA LEU A 41 -2.41 11.36 -6.54
C LEU A 41 -2.29 11.06 -8.04
N ASN A 42 -2.60 9.83 -8.43
CA ASN A 42 -2.63 9.40 -9.84
C ASN A 42 -1.35 9.73 -10.60
N LYS A 43 -0.21 9.49 -9.98
CA LYS A 43 1.10 9.72 -10.59
C LYS A 43 1.55 8.47 -11.34
N PRO A 44 2.38 8.62 -12.39
CA PRO A 44 2.85 7.46 -13.16
C PRO A 44 3.84 6.58 -12.41
N LEU A 45 4.42 7.07 -11.33
CA LEU A 45 5.41 6.33 -10.55
C LEU A 45 5.19 6.57 -9.06
N ILE A 46 5.18 5.49 -8.29
CA ILE A 46 5.16 5.51 -6.84
C ILE A 46 6.45 4.88 -6.35
N ILE A 47 7.19 5.58 -5.50
CA ILE A 47 8.41 5.07 -4.86
C ILE A 47 8.13 4.95 -3.37
N ILE A 48 8.32 3.75 -2.83
CA ILE A 48 7.99 3.46 -1.44
C ILE A 48 9.16 2.74 -0.77
N ASP A 49 9.50 3.21 0.42
CA ASP A 49 10.53 2.58 1.26
C ASP A 49 9.83 1.77 2.35
N GLU A 50 10.10 0.46 2.36
CA GLU A 50 9.57 -0.49 3.34
C GLU A 50 8.04 -0.45 3.48
N PRO A 51 7.29 -0.78 2.42
CA PRO A 51 5.82 -0.63 2.45
C PRO A 51 5.11 -1.59 3.40
N THR A 52 5.78 -2.63 3.89
CA THR A 52 5.16 -3.66 4.72
C THR A 52 5.76 -3.79 6.11
N SER A 53 6.66 -2.88 6.50
CA SER A 53 7.41 -3.00 7.75
C SER A 53 6.55 -2.98 9.02
N ALA A 54 5.37 -2.38 8.99
CA ALA A 54 4.46 -2.30 10.13
C ALA A 54 3.25 -3.22 9.99
N LEU A 55 3.29 -4.18 9.06
CA LEU A 55 2.14 -5.02 8.72
C LEU A 55 2.34 -6.47 9.14
N ASP A 56 1.23 -7.14 9.46
CA ASP A 56 1.19 -8.59 9.60
C ASP A 56 1.12 -9.26 8.19
N ALA A 57 1.20 -10.59 8.16
CA ALA A 57 1.23 -11.34 6.90
C ALA A 57 -0.03 -11.12 6.05
N GLY A 58 -1.20 -11.05 6.68
CA GLY A 58 -2.45 -10.84 5.96
C GLY A 58 -2.53 -9.46 5.31
N SER A 59 -2.10 -8.44 6.04
CA SER A 59 -2.07 -7.07 5.52
C SER A 59 -1.01 -6.91 4.44
N THR A 60 0.12 -7.60 4.56
CA THR A 60 1.17 -7.60 3.54
C THR A 60 0.63 -8.10 2.20
N GLY A 61 -0.16 -9.17 2.21
CA GLY A 61 -0.79 -9.70 0.99
C GLY A 61 -1.73 -8.70 0.34
N LYS A 62 -2.49 -7.97 1.15
CA LYS A 62 -3.40 -6.94 0.64
C LYS A 62 -2.64 -5.78 -0.01
N VAL A 63 -1.53 -5.36 0.58
CA VAL A 63 -0.69 -4.29 0.03
C VAL A 63 -0.09 -4.73 -1.31
N LEU A 64 0.40 -5.96 -1.39
CA LEU A 64 0.96 -6.49 -2.63
C LEU A 64 -0.09 -6.52 -3.75
N SER A 65 -1.30 -7.01 -3.44
CA SER A 65 -2.40 -7.01 -4.40
C SER A 65 -2.78 -5.60 -4.85
N PHE A 66 -2.77 -4.65 -3.92
CA PHE A 66 -3.03 -3.25 -4.22
C PHE A 66 -2.02 -2.69 -5.21
N PHE A 67 -0.74 -2.96 -5.01
CA PHE A 67 0.31 -2.51 -5.94
C PHE A 67 0.16 -3.14 -7.32
N ARG A 68 -0.22 -4.40 -7.38
CA ARG A 68 -0.46 -5.07 -8.66
C ARG A 68 -1.58 -4.40 -9.44
N ARG A 69 -2.66 -4.02 -8.77
CA ARG A 69 -3.75 -3.30 -9.41
C ARG A 69 -3.31 -1.91 -9.89
N GLN A 70 -2.45 -1.22 -9.13
CA GLN A 70 -1.91 0.05 -9.59
C GLN A 70 -1.08 -0.14 -10.85
N ALA A 71 -0.26 -1.19 -10.92
CA ALA A 71 0.52 -1.50 -12.12
C ALA A 71 -0.37 -1.80 -13.32
N GLU A 72 -1.46 -2.53 -13.12
CA GLU A 72 -2.42 -2.81 -14.19
C GLU A 72 -3.09 -1.54 -14.72
N ARG A 73 -3.20 -0.52 -13.90
CA ARG A 73 -3.76 0.79 -14.28
C ARG A 73 -2.71 1.74 -14.87
N GLY A 74 -1.48 1.26 -15.05
CA GLY A 74 -0.41 2.04 -15.67
C GLY A 74 0.51 2.77 -14.70
N THR A 75 0.38 2.54 -13.40
CA THR A 75 1.27 3.13 -12.40
C THR A 75 2.42 2.18 -12.11
N ALA A 76 3.66 2.62 -12.29
CA ALA A 76 4.83 1.86 -11.88
C ALA A 76 5.05 2.03 -10.38
N VAL A 77 5.34 0.94 -9.69
CA VAL A 77 5.65 0.96 -8.25
C VAL A 77 7.06 0.44 -8.04
N LEU A 78 7.90 1.27 -7.43
CA LEU A 78 9.25 0.88 -7.04
C LEU A 78 9.31 0.83 -5.52
N ALA A 79 9.53 -0.34 -4.96
CA ALA A 79 9.57 -0.53 -3.52
C ALA A 79 10.94 -1.02 -3.08
N VAL A 80 11.44 -0.46 -1.97
CA VAL A 80 12.63 -0.95 -1.29
C VAL A 80 12.15 -1.75 -0.09
N SER A 81 12.53 -3.03 0.00
CA SER A 81 12.04 -3.88 1.06
C SER A 81 13.04 -4.97 1.43
N HIS A 82 13.08 -5.31 2.71
CA HIS A 82 13.79 -6.49 3.22
C HIS A 82 12.84 -7.68 3.41
N ASP A 83 11.55 -7.50 3.16
CA ASP A 83 10.55 -8.53 3.29
C ASP A 83 10.60 -9.48 2.08
N LYS A 84 11.08 -10.69 2.30
CA LYS A 84 11.24 -11.69 1.23
C LYS A 84 9.90 -12.13 0.64
N ASP A 85 8.87 -12.21 1.47
CA ASP A 85 7.54 -12.59 1.00
C ASP A 85 6.96 -11.52 0.08
N PHE A 86 7.15 -10.27 0.43
CA PHE A 86 6.76 -9.16 -0.43
C PHE A 86 7.55 -9.18 -1.75
N ALA A 87 8.86 -9.33 -1.66
CA ALA A 87 9.74 -9.35 -2.83
C ALA A 87 9.38 -10.48 -3.80
N SER A 88 9.02 -11.66 -3.29
CA SER A 88 8.68 -12.81 -4.13
C SER A 88 7.40 -12.59 -4.93
N GLY A 89 6.55 -11.66 -4.52
CA GLY A 89 5.32 -11.32 -5.23
C GLY A 89 5.47 -10.21 -6.26
N CYS A 90 6.65 -9.64 -6.43
CA CYS A 90 6.88 -8.54 -7.35
C CYS A 90 7.13 -9.04 -8.78
N HIS A 91 6.86 -8.19 -9.78
CA HIS A 91 7.12 -8.53 -11.18
C HIS A 91 8.63 -8.65 -11.47
N TYR A 92 9.40 -7.74 -10.88
CA TYR A 92 10.85 -7.70 -11.05
C TYR A 92 11.52 -7.49 -9.70
N LEU A 93 12.65 -8.12 -9.50
CA LEU A 93 13.45 -8.00 -8.28
C LEU A 93 14.86 -7.58 -8.63
N ILE A 94 15.35 -6.55 -7.97
CA ILE A 94 16.73 -6.11 -8.08
C ILE A 94 17.39 -6.25 -6.71
N GLU A 95 18.42 -7.06 -6.61
CA GLU A 95 19.20 -7.21 -5.37
C GLU A 95 20.42 -6.29 -5.43
N LEU A 96 20.64 -5.56 -4.36
CA LEU A 96 21.76 -4.64 -4.27
C LEU A 96 22.91 -5.20 -3.45
#